data_4442608d8fa63c704d1fd4ca2504d1f3
#
_entry.id   4442608d8fa63c704d1fd4ca2504d1f3
#
_cell.length_a   1.000
_cell.length_b   1.000
_cell.length_c   1.000
_cell.angle_alpha   90.00
_cell.angle_beta   90.00
_cell.angle_gamma   90.00
#
_symmetry.space_group_name_H-M   'P 1'
#
loop_
_entity.id
_entity.type
_entity.pdbx_description
1 polymer ?
#
loop_
_entity_poly.entity_id
_entity_poly.type
_entity_poly.pdbx_seq_one_letter_code
_entity_poly.pdbx_strand_id
1 'polypeptide(L)'
;DAFEELGELTVHDRTTPEEVVARCAGCEVVFTNKVILNAEIIDLLPDLKYIGVLATGTNVIDLEHASQKGICVTNIPGYSTDSVVQHILAFMLHFSSMVSIHNDAVHQEDWVNSKDFCFTLGTLNELSGSTLGIIGLGTIGRKLARVADAMGMKIIAAHQSSMNRLELPYELEWLPVDEVFARADFLSLNCPLTPETDKVVNGERLQKMKTSAIIVNTGRGTLVD
;
A
#
# COMPACT_ATOMS: atom_id res chain seq x y z
N ASP A 1 23.41 -7.32 -19.16
CA ASP A 1 22.25 -6.66 -18.53
C ASP A 1 21.83 -5.49 -19.40
N ALA A 2 20.51 -5.25 -19.53
CA ALA A 2 20.00 -4.19 -20.40
C ALA A 2 20.49 -2.78 -19.99
N PHE A 3 20.86 -2.57 -18.74
CA PHE A 3 21.44 -1.31 -18.29
C PHE A 3 22.92 -1.16 -18.65
N GLU A 4 23.68 -2.27 -18.68
CA GLU A 4 25.09 -2.27 -19.08
C GLU A 4 25.25 -1.95 -20.57
N GLU A 5 24.24 -2.23 -21.39
CA GLU A 5 24.21 -1.84 -22.81
C GLU A 5 24.07 -0.33 -23.03
N LEU A 6 23.59 0.42 -22.02
CA LEU A 6 23.36 1.86 -22.08
C LEU A 6 24.57 2.69 -21.62
N GLY A 7 25.51 2.08 -20.90
CA GLY A 7 26.69 2.78 -20.37
C GLY A 7 27.39 2.03 -19.25
N GLU A 8 28.29 2.73 -18.58
CA GLU A 8 28.98 2.20 -17.41
C GLU A 8 28.02 2.16 -16.21
N LEU A 9 27.76 0.94 -15.70
CA LEU A 9 26.85 0.70 -14.60
C LEU A 9 27.60 0.39 -13.31
N THR A 10 27.36 1.14 -12.25
CA THR A 10 27.78 0.84 -10.89
C THR A 10 26.56 0.58 -10.02
N VAL A 11 26.53 -0.57 -9.34
CA VAL A 11 25.42 -0.98 -8.48
C VAL A 11 25.88 -0.98 -7.01
N HIS A 12 25.07 -0.40 -6.13
CA HIS A 12 25.29 -0.40 -4.70
C HIS A 12 24.12 -1.07 -4.00
N ASP A 13 24.35 -2.13 -3.25
CA ASP A 13 23.30 -2.86 -2.51
C ASP A 13 22.62 -1.98 -1.46
N ARG A 14 23.38 -1.06 -0.87
CA ARG A 14 22.89 -0.10 0.11
C ARG A 14 23.72 1.17 0.06
N THR A 15 23.06 2.33 0.21
CA THR A 15 23.71 3.65 0.24
C THR A 15 23.19 4.42 1.45
N THR A 16 24.09 4.89 2.32
CA THR A 16 23.73 5.76 3.43
C THR A 16 23.55 7.22 2.93
N PRO A 17 22.83 8.08 3.66
CA PRO A 17 22.66 9.47 3.25
C PRO A 17 23.97 10.21 2.96
N GLU A 18 25.02 9.93 3.73
CA GLU A 18 26.34 10.55 3.63
C GLU A 18 27.10 10.13 2.36
N GLU A 19 26.80 8.95 1.84
CA GLU A 19 27.46 8.38 0.67
C GLU A 19 26.81 8.78 -0.65
N VAL A 20 25.58 9.32 -0.63
CA VAL A 20 24.77 9.55 -1.84
C VAL A 20 25.51 10.43 -2.84
N VAL A 21 25.99 11.59 -2.40
CA VAL A 21 26.67 12.55 -3.27
C VAL A 21 27.93 11.95 -3.88
N ALA A 22 28.76 11.29 -3.07
CA ALA A 22 30.01 10.70 -3.54
C ALA A 22 29.78 9.56 -4.57
N ARG A 23 28.71 8.76 -4.38
CA ARG A 23 28.37 7.66 -5.28
C ARG A 23 27.69 8.11 -6.57
N CYS A 24 27.00 9.25 -6.54
CA CYS A 24 26.33 9.83 -7.70
C CYS A 24 27.19 10.86 -8.44
N ALA A 25 28.37 11.22 -7.92
CA ALA A 25 29.25 12.22 -8.54
C ALA A 25 29.66 11.77 -9.96
N GLY A 26 29.45 12.65 -10.94
CA GLY A 26 29.75 12.40 -12.36
C GLY A 26 28.74 11.49 -13.07
N CYS A 27 27.68 11.02 -12.39
CA CYS A 27 26.63 10.22 -13.02
C CYS A 27 25.62 11.11 -13.74
N GLU A 28 25.34 10.80 -15.01
CA GLU A 28 24.26 11.43 -15.77
C GLU A 28 22.89 10.80 -15.47
N VAL A 29 22.88 9.53 -15.04
CA VAL A 29 21.68 8.72 -14.77
C VAL A 29 21.81 8.08 -13.40
N VAL A 30 20.76 8.22 -12.59
CA VAL A 30 20.69 7.56 -11.28
C VAL A 30 19.40 6.76 -11.19
N PHE A 31 19.51 5.48 -10.83
CA PHE A 31 18.35 4.66 -10.45
C PHE A 31 18.31 4.51 -8.94
N THR A 32 17.14 4.72 -8.35
CA THR A 32 16.95 4.57 -6.90
C THR A 32 15.60 3.91 -6.59
N ASN A 33 15.53 3.24 -5.45
CA ASN A 33 14.26 2.72 -4.91
C ASN A 33 13.89 3.42 -3.59
N LYS A 34 14.87 3.57 -2.68
CA LYS A 34 14.64 4.06 -1.31
C LYS A 34 15.57 5.20 -0.90
N VAL A 35 16.63 5.42 -1.66
CA VAL A 35 17.58 6.50 -1.36
C VAL A 35 16.97 7.83 -1.74
N ILE A 36 17.01 8.77 -0.81
CA ILE A 36 16.43 10.11 -0.97
C ILE A 36 17.37 10.97 -1.82
N LEU A 37 16.80 11.65 -2.81
CA LEU A 37 17.43 12.71 -3.61
C LEU A 37 16.59 13.99 -3.43
N ASN A 38 16.87 14.71 -2.35
CA ASN A 38 16.26 16.00 -2.05
C ASN A 38 16.94 17.13 -2.83
N ALA A 39 16.44 18.37 -2.72
CA ALA A 39 16.97 19.54 -3.40
C ALA A 39 18.47 19.74 -3.16
N GLU A 40 18.92 19.58 -1.90
CA GLU A 40 20.33 19.79 -1.51
C GLU A 40 21.26 18.77 -2.20
N ILE A 41 20.84 17.51 -2.27
CA ILE A 41 21.59 16.45 -2.94
C ILE A 41 21.62 16.69 -4.45
N ILE A 42 20.48 17.05 -5.06
CA ILE A 42 20.37 17.34 -6.49
C ILE A 42 21.29 18.51 -6.89
N ASP A 43 21.39 19.55 -6.06
CA ASP A 43 22.28 20.70 -6.31
C ASP A 43 23.75 20.32 -6.33
N LEU A 44 24.15 19.26 -5.64
CA LEU A 44 25.53 18.75 -5.61
C LEU A 44 25.86 17.79 -6.77
N LEU A 45 24.90 17.52 -7.66
CA LEU A 45 25.04 16.59 -8.79
C LEU A 45 24.87 17.32 -10.14
N PRO A 46 25.84 18.14 -10.58
CA PRO A 46 25.69 19.00 -11.76
C PRO A 46 25.56 18.23 -13.08
N ASP A 47 26.02 16.96 -13.14
CA ASP A 47 25.98 16.15 -14.34
C ASP A 47 24.69 15.33 -14.46
N LEU A 48 23.84 15.31 -13.41
CA LEU A 48 22.64 14.48 -13.34
C LEU A 48 21.56 15.01 -14.31
N LYS A 49 21.09 14.13 -15.20
CA LYS A 49 20.08 14.42 -16.24
C LYS A 49 18.82 13.59 -16.08
N TYR A 50 18.93 12.42 -15.46
CA TYR A 50 17.82 11.48 -15.35
C TYR A 50 17.82 10.75 -14.02
N ILE A 51 16.62 10.62 -13.44
CA ILE A 51 16.38 9.80 -12.24
C ILE A 51 15.29 8.76 -12.54
N GLY A 52 15.62 7.48 -12.44
CA GLY A 52 14.68 6.38 -12.52
C GLY A 52 14.31 5.86 -11.13
N VAL A 53 13.07 6.07 -10.70
CA VAL A 53 12.58 5.53 -9.43
C VAL A 53 12.05 4.12 -9.66
N LEU A 54 12.76 3.11 -9.15
CA LEU A 54 12.41 1.69 -9.28
C LEU A 54 11.27 1.32 -8.30
N ALA A 55 10.24 2.15 -8.25
CA ALA A 55 9.06 2.01 -7.42
C ALA A 55 7.88 2.78 -8.01
N THR A 56 6.66 2.55 -7.49
CA THR A 56 5.49 3.35 -7.85
C THR A 56 5.53 4.74 -7.20
N GLY A 57 5.91 4.82 -5.92
CA GLY A 57 5.97 6.08 -5.18
C GLY A 57 7.27 6.84 -5.44
N THR A 58 7.16 8.16 -5.68
CA THR A 58 8.28 9.07 -5.97
C THR A 58 8.66 9.97 -4.80
N ASN A 59 8.14 9.72 -3.62
CA ASN A 59 8.34 10.55 -2.43
C ASN A 59 9.80 10.61 -1.93
N VAL A 60 10.69 9.85 -2.53
CA VAL A 60 12.14 9.89 -2.28
C VAL A 60 12.85 10.96 -3.14
N ILE A 61 12.15 11.57 -4.08
CA ILE A 61 12.70 12.60 -4.98
C ILE A 61 11.99 13.93 -4.76
N ASP A 62 12.73 15.02 -4.71
CA ASP A 62 12.17 16.36 -4.86
C ASP A 62 11.85 16.61 -6.34
N LEU A 63 10.62 16.31 -6.72
CA LEU A 63 10.16 16.38 -8.12
C LEU A 63 10.14 17.82 -8.64
N GLU A 64 9.79 18.79 -7.79
CA GLU A 64 9.72 20.19 -8.17
C GLU A 64 11.12 20.71 -8.47
N HIS A 65 12.06 20.47 -7.57
CA HIS A 65 13.44 20.88 -7.74
C HIS A 65 14.13 20.19 -8.93
N ALA A 66 13.90 18.87 -9.10
CA ALA A 66 14.41 18.13 -10.26
C ALA A 66 13.89 18.72 -11.58
N SER A 67 12.60 19.09 -11.64
CA SER A 67 11.99 19.73 -12.80
C SER A 67 12.61 21.10 -13.09
N GLN A 68 12.86 21.92 -12.07
CA GLN A 68 13.52 23.24 -12.20
C GLN A 68 14.94 23.11 -12.74
N LYS A 69 15.64 22.02 -12.41
CA LYS A 69 16.98 21.70 -12.93
C LYS A 69 16.97 21.04 -14.31
N GLY A 70 15.80 20.76 -14.88
CA GLY A 70 15.67 20.07 -16.17
C GLY A 70 15.97 18.58 -16.11
N ILE A 71 15.96 17.97 -14.91
CA ILE A 71 16.20 16.53 -14.71
C ILE A 71 14.90 15.78 -14.97
N CYS A 72 14.95 14.81 -15.88
CA CYS A 72 13.82 13.94 -16.15
C CYS A 72 13.69 12.89 -15.04
N VAL A 73 12.49 12.78 -14.44
CA VAL A 73 12.21 11.77 -13.41
C VAL A 73 11.12 10.83 -13.91
N THR A 74 11.39 9.53 -13.84
CA THR A 74 10.39 8.48 -14.16
C THR A 74 10.20 7.52 -13.00
N ASN A 75 9.09 6.80 -13.01
CA ASN A 75 8.78 5.76 -12.02
C ASN A 75 8.17 4.55 -12.73
N ILE A 76 7.84 3.49 -11.96
CA ILE A 76 7.21 2.26 -12.46
C ILE A 76 5.80 2.16 -11.86
N PRO A 77 4.77 2.75 -12.52
CA PRO A 77 3.41 2.70 -11.99
C PRO A 77 2.81 1.29 -12.14
N GLY A 78 2.08 0.84 -11.12
CA GLY A 78 1.17 -0.31 -11.21
C GLY A 78 1.81 -1.70 -11.18
N TYR A 79 3.13 -1.84 -11.18
CA TYR A 79 3.81 -3.15 -11.23
C TYR A 79 3.47 -4.08 -10.05
N SER A 80 3.19 -3.52 -8.89
CA SER A 80 2.91 -4.25 -7.65
C SER A 80 1.42 -4.41 -7.34
N THR A 81 0.52 -3.98 -8.22
CA THR A 81 -0.93 -3.96 -7.95
C THR A 81 -1.44 -5.32 -7.50
N ASP A 82 -1.08 -6.38 -8.20
CA ASP A 82 -1.53 -7.73 -7.91
C ASP A 82 -0.97 -8.25 -6.59
N SER A 83 0.31 -8.04 -6.36
CA SER A 83 0.98 -8.46 -5.13
C SER A 83 0.41 -7.75 -3.90
N VAL A 84 0.11 -6.44 -4.00
CA VAL A 84 -0.46 -5.67 -2.90
C VAL A 84 -1.89 -6.12 -2.60
N VAL A 85 -2.73 -6.33 -3.63
CA VAL A 85 -4.10 -6.83 -3.44
C VAL A 85 -4.09 -8.22 -2.81
N GLN A 86 -3.23 -9.12 -3.31
CA GLN A 86 -3.06 -10.46 -2.73
C GLN A 86 -2.65 -10.37 -1.25
N HIS A 87 -1.75 -9.47 -0.90
CA HIS A 87 -1.27 -9.30 0.47
C HIS A 87 -2.36 -8.77 1.41
N ILE A 88 -3.16 -7.79 0.95
CA ILE A 88 -4.33 -7.30 1.69
C ILE A 88 -5.32 -8.44 1.96
N LEU A 89 -5.66 -9.21 0.94
CA LEU A 89 -6.57 -10.35 1.07
C LEU A 89 -6.01 -11.44 2.00
N ALA A 90 -4.70 -11.67 1.97
CA ALA A 90 -4.06 -12.62 2.89
C ALA A 90 -4.25 -12.20 4.36
N PHE A 91 -4.11 -10.90 4.68
CA PHE A 91 -4.42 -10.41 6.02
C PHE A 91 -5.90 -10.54 6.35
N MET A 92 -6.81 -10.16 5.45
CA MET A 92 -8.23 -10.27 5.70
C MET A 92 -8.65 -11.71 5.98
N LEU A 93 -8.17 -12.66 5.19
CA LEU A 93 -8.43 -14.09 5.35
C LEU A 93 -7.74 -14.66 6.61
N HIS A 94 -6.54 -14.19 6.94
CA HIS A 94 -5.86 -14.60 8.17
C HIS A 94 -6.69 -14.30 9.40
N PHE A 95 -7.22 -13.08 9.51
CA PHE A 95 -8.02 -12.67 10.66
C PHE A 95 -9.43 -13.27 10.65
N SER A 96 -10.05 -13.44 9.49
CA SER A 96 -11.39 -14.01 9.42
C SER A 96 -11.43 -15.53 9.62
N SER A 97 -10.45 -16.26 9.08
CA SER A 97 -10.39 -17.74 9.14
C SER A 97 -9.48 -18.27 10.25
N MET A 98 -8.72 -17.40 10.93
CA MET A 98 -7.83 -17.74 12.06
C MET A 98 -6.88 -18.92 11.75
N VAL A 99 -6.36 -18.97 10.50
CA VAL A 99 -5.58 -20.12 9.99
C VAL A 99 -4.36 -20.42 10.87
N SER A 100 -3.65 -19.40 11.36
CA SER A 100 -2.42 -19.61 12.15
C SER A 100 -2.69 -20.34 13.45
N ILE A 101 -3.71 -19.92 14.23
CA ILE A 101 -3.99 -20.57 15.52
C ILE A 101 -4.49 -22.00 15.35
N HIS A 102 -5.23 -22.28 14.26
CA HIS A 102 -5.64 -23.65 13.96
C HIS A 102 -4.44 -24.50 13.49
N ASN A 103 -3.52 -23.93 12.70
CA ASN A 103 -2.28 -24.60 12.34
C ASN A 103 -1.45 -24.97 13.58
N ASP A 104 -1.27 -24.03 14.51
CA ASP A 104 -0.54 -24.25 15.74
C ASP A 104 -1.18 -25.33 16.61
N ALA A 105 -2.51 -25.33 16.73
CA ALA A 105 -3.27 -26.35 17.43
C ALA A 105 -3.11 -27.76 16.80
N VAL A 106 -3.10 -27.84 15.45
CA VAL A 106 -2.83 -29.10 14.76
C VAL A 106 -1.42 -29.62 15.09
N HIS A 107 -0.42 -28.75 15.13
CA HIS A 107 0.97 -29.12 15.50
C HIS A 107 1.10 -29.49 17.00
N GLN A 108 0.17 -29.03 17.83
CA GLN A 108 0.07 -29.40 19.26
C GLN A 108 -0.78 -30.66 19.50
N GLU A 109 -1.16 -31.36 18.43
CA GLU A 109 -1.98 -32.58 18.45
C GLU A 109 -3.44 -32.38 18.94
N ASP A 110 -3.94 -31.15 18.99
CA ASP A 110 -5.28 -30.85 19.48
C ASP A 110 -6.36 -31.50 18.59
N TRP A 111 -6.12 -31.61 17.27
CA TRP A 111 -7.08 -32.29 16.39
C TRP A 111 -7.14 -33.78 16.64
N VAL A 112 -5.98 -34.44 16.78
CA VAL A 112 -5.89 -35.89 17.04
C VAL A 112 -6.54 -36.23 18.36
N ASN A 113 -6.45 -35.34 19.36
CA ASN A 113 -7.02 -35.54 20.68
C ASN A 113 -8.45 -34.99 20.81
N SER A 114 -9.01 -34.36 19.75
CA SER A 114 -10.37 -33.85 19.76
C SER A 114 -11.40 -34.99 19.87
N LYS A 115 -12.47 -34.76 20.63
CA LYS A 115 -13.59 -35.69 20.73
C LYS A 115 -14.45 -35.75 19.46
N ASP A 116 -14.45 -34.67 18.71
CA ASP A 116 -15.20 -34.51 17.48
C ASP A 116 -14.27 -34.51 16.27
N PHE A 117 -14.81 -34.78 15.08
CA PHE A 117 -14.05 -34.76 13.81
C PHE A 117 -13.57 -33.38 13.39
N CYS A 118 -14.00 -32.32 14.08
CA CYS A 118 -13.56 -30.93 13.87
C CYS A 118 -13.57 -30.16 15.21
N PHE A 119 -12.84 -29.07 15.22
CA PHE A 119 -12.85 -28.09 16.31
C PHE A 119 -12.59 -26.68 15.76
N THR A 120 -12.99 -25.66 16.50
CA THR A 120 -12.71 -24.26 16.17
C THR A 120 -12.14 -23.54 17.37
N LEU A 121 -11.18 -22.66 17.12
CA LEU A 121 -10.57 -21.78 18.11
C LEU A 121 -10.99 -20.33 17.82
N GLY A 122 -11.79 -19.76 18.70
CA GLY A 122 -12.33 -18.42 18.54
C GLY A 122 -13.52 -18.34 17.58
N THR A 123 -13.90 -17.10 17.26
CA THR A 123 -15.02 -16.82 16.35
C THR A 123 -14.52 -16.68 14.93
N LEU A 124 -14.88 -17.61 14.07
CA LEU A 124 -14.64 -17.52 12.63
C LEU A 124 -15.66 -16.55 12.02
N ASN A 125 -15.17 -15.69 11.14
CA ASN A 125 -16.00 -14.74 10.41
C ASN A 125 -15.88 -14.98 8.91
N GLU A 126 -16.99 -14.83 8.19
CA GLU A 126 -16.98 -14.88 6.74
C GLU A 126 -16.74 -13.48 6.16
N LEU A 127 -16.01 -13.39 5.06
CA LEU A 127 -15.90 -12.14 4.31
C LEU A 127 -17.22 -11.81 3.62
N SER A 128 -17.96 -12.82 3.19
CA SER A 128 -19.28 -12.64 2.58
C SER A 128 -20.24 -11.91 3.53
N GLY A 129 -20.89 -10.86 3.01
CA GLY A 129 -21.80 -10.00 3.80
C GLY A 129 -21.10 -8.93 4.66
N SER A 130 -19.80 -9.06 4.93
CA SER A 130 -19.04 -8.03 5.64
C SER A 130 -18.74 -6.81 4.74
N THR A 131 -18.39 -5.69 5.34
CA THR A 131 -18.17 -4.41 4.66
C THR A 131 -16.68 -4.10 4.54
N LEU A 132 -16.20 -3.96 3.30
CA LEU A 132 -14.86 -3.44 3.00
C LEU A 132 -14.93 -1.94 2.78
N GLY A 133 -14.29 -1.17 3.67
CA GLY A 133 -14.03 0.26 3.52
C GLY A 133 -12.71 0.50 2.80
N ILE A 134 -12.71 1.39 1.81
CA ILE A 134 -11.51 1.73 1.04
C ILE A 134 -11.23 3.22 1.12
N ILE A 135 -10.05 3.57 1.65
CA ILE A 135 -9.50 4.91 1.57
C ILE A 135 -8.50 4.96 0.42
N GLY A 136 -8.89 5.57 -0.69
CA GLY A 136 -8.11 5.62 -1.93
C GLY A 136 -8.51 4.57 -2.97
N LEU A 137 -9.46 4.92 -3.85
CA LEU A 137 -9.94 4.04 -4.91
C LEU A 137 -9.15 4.22 -6.23
N GLY A 138 -7.81 4.21 -6.13
CA GLY A 138 -6.87 4.19 -7.26
C GLY A 138 -6.77 2.78 -7.89
N THR A 139 -5.69 2.49 -8.59
CA THR A 139 -5.48 1.19 -9.27
C THR A 139 -5.58 0.00 -8.32
N ILE A 140 -4.92 0.08 -7.15
CA ILE A 140 -4.94 -0.97 -6.14
C ILE A 140 -6.34 -1.08 -5.52
N GLY A 141 -6.92 0.03 -5.04
CA GLY A 141 -8.23 0.03 -4.39
C GLY A 141 -9.34 -0.51 -5.28
N ARG A 142 -9.35 -0.16 -6.57
CA ARG A 142 -10.31 -0.69 -7.55
C ARG A 142 -10.17 -2.19 -7.77
N LYS A 143 -8.92 -2.68 -7.87
CA LYS A 143 -8.68 -4.12 -8.02
C LYS A 143 -9.07 -4.89 -6.77
N LEU A 144 -8.76 -4.35 -5.58
CA LEU A 144 -9.18 -4.92 -4.31
C LEU A 144 -10.71 -4.98 -4.21
N ALA A 145 -11.40 -3.87 -4.50
CA ALA A 145 -12.87 -3.81 -4.49
C ALA A 145 -13.50 -4.87 -5.38
N ARG A 146 -12.99 -5.05 -6.62
CA ARG A 146 -13.47 -6.08 -7.55
C ARG A 146 -13.34 -7.50 -6.99
N VAL A 147 -12.22 -7.81 -6.33
CA VAL A 147 -12.01 -9.15 -5.76
C VAL A 147 -12.89 -9.34 -4.52
N ALA A 148 -13.01 -8.33 -3.67
CA ALA A 148 -13.84 -8.37 -2.48
C ALA A 148 -15.34 -8.49 -2.82
N ASP A 149 -15.82 -7.81 -3.87
CA ASP A 149 -17.17 -8.00 -4.41
C ASP A 149 -17.41 -9.43 -4.85
N ALA A 150 -16.48 -10.04 -5.57
CA ALA A 150 -16.57 -11.45 -5.97
C ALA A 150 -16.56 -12.43 -4.78
N MET A 151 -16.07 -11.99 -3.61
CA MET A 151 -16.16 -12.73 -2.33
C MET A 151 -17.44 -12.42 -1.54
N GLY A 152 -18.38 -11.66 -2.11
CA GLY A 152 -19.67 -11.32 -1.50
C GLY A 152 -19.60 -10.20 -0.46
N MET A 153 -18.55 -9.39 -0.43
CA MET A 153 -18.43 -8.25 0.47
C MET A 153 -19.22 -7.03 -0.06
N LYS A 154 -19.68 -6.19 0.86
CA LYS A 154 -20.20 -4.86 0.54
C LYS A 154 -19.04 -3.87 0.43
N ILE A 155 -19.01 -3.08 -0.63
CA ILE A 155 -17.91 -2.15 -0.88
C ILE A 155 -18.35 -0.72 -0.58
N ILE A 156 -17.62 -0.04 0.30
CA ILE A 156 -17.78 1.38 0.57
C ILE A 156 -16.44 2.09 0.36
N ALA A 157 -16.45 3.30 -0.17
CA ALA A 157 -15.23 4.05 -0.41
C ALA A 157 -15.37 5.52 -0.01
N ALA A 158 -14.26 6.11 0.42
CA ALA A 158 -14.22 7.52 0.73
C ALA A 158 -14.38 8.37 -0.53
N HIS A 159 -15.24 9.38 -0.43
CA HIS A 159 -15.56 10.31 -1.51
C HIS A 159 -14.31 11.06 -2.00
N GLN A 160 -14.04 11.02 -3.29
CA GLN A 160 -13.04 11.88 -3.93
C GLN A 160 -13.73 12.67 -5.05
N SER A 161 -13.52 13.97 -5.08
CA SER A 161 -14.21 14.92 -6.00
C SER A 161 -14.07 14.59 -7.48
N SER A 162 -13.06 13.83 -7.88
CA SER A 162 -12.80 13.45 -9.28
C SER A 162 -13.36 12.08 -9.70
N MET A 163 -13.88 11.27 -8.76
CA MET A 163 -14.20 9.85 -9.02
C MET A 163 -15.69 9.51 -9.13
N ASN A 164 -16.59 10.45 -9.00
CA ASN A 164 -18.05 10.24 -9.03
C ASN A 164 -18.62 9.77 -10.39
N ARG A 165 -17.78 9.54 -11.39
CA ARG A 165 -18.19 9.16 -12.76
C ARG A 165 -17.58 7.84 -13.24
N LEU A 166 -16.98 7.04 -12.32
CA LEU A 166 -16.44 5.75 -12.71
C LEU A 166 -17.57 4.74 -12.86
N GLU A 167 -17.74 4.21 -14.07
CA GLU A 167 -18.50 2.98 -14.26
C GLU A 167 -17.68 1.81 -13.71
N LEU A 168 -18.16 1.21 -12.64
CA LEU A 168 -17.52 0.08 -11.98
C LEU A 168 -18.34 -1.19 -12.24
N PRO A 169 -17.71 -2.33 -12.45
CA PRO A 169 -18.41 -3.60 -12.69
C PRO A 169 -18.97 -4.25 -11.40
N TYR A 170 -19.02 -3.50 -10.31
CA TYR A 170 -19.51 -3.90 -8.99
C TYR A 170 -20.23 -2.73 -8.31
N GLU A 171 -21.10 -3.03 -7.36
CA GLU A 171 -21.76 -2.01 -6.55
C GLU A 171 -20.80 -1.39 -5.54
N LEU A 172 -20.80 -0.06 -5.45
CA LEU A 172 -19.97 0.70 -4.52
C LEU A 172 -20.77 1.90 -3.99
N GLU A 173 -20.76 2.06 -2.68
CA GLU A 173 -21.33 3.22 -2.02
C GLU A 173 -20.22 4.24 -1.68
N TRP A 174 -20.40 5.48 -2.14
CA TRP A 174 -19.51 6.60 -1.84
C TRP A 174 -19.95 7.29 -0.55
N LEU A 175 -19.04 7.47 0.39
CA LEU A 175 -19.32 8.02 1.71
C LEU A 175 -18.27 9.07 2.13
N PRO A 176 -18.62 9.97 3.06
CA PRO A 176 -17.63 10.74 3.82
C PRO A 176 -16.62 9.78 4.51
N VAL A 177 -15.37 10.24 4.65
CA VAL A 177 -14.30 9.43 5.26
C VAL A 177 -14.71 8.84 6.61
N ASP A 178 -15.30 9.66 7.48
CA ASP A 178 -15.71 9.26 8.82
C ASP A 178 -16.78 8.16 8.83
N GLU A 179 -17.69 8.18 7.85
CA GLU A 179 -18.69 7.12 7.69
C GLU A 179 -18.08 5.81 7.19
N VAL A 180 -17.05 5.89 6.33
CA VAL A 180 -16.29 4.70 5.91
C VAL A 180 -15.66 4.05 7.13
N PHE A 181 -15.02 4.84 8.03
CA PHE A 181 -14.47 4.31 9.27
C PHE A 181 -15.53 3.66 10.16
N ALA A 182 -16.68 4.33 10.34
CA ALA A 182 -17.74 3.84 11.24
C ALA A 182 -18.40 2.52 10.74
N ARG A 183 -18.47 2.31 9.42
CA ARG A 183 -19.24 1.20 8.84
C ARG A 183 -18.38 0.02 8.42
N ALA A 184 -17.07 0.19 8.24
CA ALA A 184 -16.18 -0.86 7.79
C ALA A 184 -16.01 -2.00 8.82
N ASP A 185 -16.03 -3.23 8.35
CA ASP A 185 -15.53 -4.41 9.08
C ASP A 185 -14.03 -4.60 8.78
N PHE A 186 -13.65 -4.37 7.53
CA PHE A 186 -12.26 -4.28 7.08
C PHE A 186 -12.05 -2.92 6.44
N LEU A 187 -10.99 -2.21 6.83
CA LEU A 187 -10.61 -0.92 6.27
C LEU A 187 -9.25 -1.03 5.60
N SER A 188 -9.19 -0.77 4.30
CA SER A 188 -7.93 -0.80 3.53
C SER A 188 -7.50 0.61 3.12
N LEU A 189 -6.24 0.94 3.46
CA LEU A 189 -5.62 2.21 3.09
C LEU A 189 -4.81 2.04 1.81
N ASN A 190 -5.30 2.64 0.72
CA ASN A 190 -4.70 2.57 -0.62
C ASN A 190 -4.46 3.98 -1.22
N CYS A 191 -4.54 5.02 -0.39
CA CYS A 191 -4.29 6.40 -0.80
C CYS A 191 -2.79 6.74 -0.77
N PRO A 192 -2.34 7.71 -1.58
CA PRO A 192 -1.02 8.29 -1.42
C PRO A 192 -0.94 9.08 -0.10
N LEU A 193 0.27 9.29 0.39
CA LEU A 193 0.53 10.22 1.47
C LEU A 193 0.51 11.64 0.91
N THR A 194 -0.41 12.45 1.39
CA THR A 194 -0.54 13.89 1.10
C THR A 194 -0.83 14.62 2.41
N PRO A 195 -0.78 15.96 2.46
CA PRO A 195 -1.18 16.71 3.66
C PRO A 195 -2.60 16.36 4.16
N GLU A 196 -3.53 16.03 3.24
CA GLU A 196 -4.91 15.66 3.57
C GLU A 196 -5.05 14.22 4.08
N THR A 197 -4.13 13.34 3.71
CA THR A 197 -4.17 11.92 4.09
C THR A 197 -3.18 11.58 5.21
N ASP A 198 -2.29 12.49 5.55
CA ASP A 198 -1.41 12.34 6.72
C ASP A 198 -2.26 12.13 7.97
N LYS A 199 -1.95 11.08 8.74
CA LYS A 199 -2.72 10.69 9.92
C LYS A 199 -4.23 10.54 9.67
N VAL A 200 -4.60 10.06 8.48
CA VAL A 200 -6.02 9.80 8.16
C VAL A 200 -6.64 8.81 9.14
N VAL A 201 -5.84 7.88 9.68
CA VAL A 201 -6.21 7.07 10.84
C VAL A 201 -5.69 7.77 12.10
N ASN A 202 -6.61 8.30 12.89
CA ASN A 202 -6.32 8.98 14.15
C ASN A 202 -7.25 8.50 15.27
N GLY A 203 -6.98 8.94 16.51
CA GLY A 203 -7.74 8.50 17.68
C GLY A 203 -9.24 8.77 17.58
N GLU A 204 -9.66 9.90 16.98
CA GLU A 204 -11.09 10.24 16.81
C GLU A 204 -11.78 9.23 15.86
N ARG A 205 -11.16 8.91 14.72
CA ARG A 205 -11.70 7.96 13.74
C ARG A 205 -11.67 6.53 14.26
N LEU A 206 -10.62 6.14 14.99
CA LEU A 206 -10.56 4.83 15.64
C LEU A 206 -11.71 4.61 16.62
N GLN A 207 -12.12 5.64 17.37
CA GLN A 207 -13.27 5.57 18.29
C GLN A 207 -14.60 5.40 17.57
N LYS A 208 -14.72 5.78 16.30
CA LYS A 208 -15.92 5.59 15.48
C LYS A 208 -16.03 4.19 14.88
N MET A 209 -14.93 3.46 14.81
CA MET A 209 -14.88 2.12 14.22
C MET A 209 -15.59 1.07 15.08
N LYS A 210 -16.05 0.01 14.42
CA LYS A 210 -16.50 -1.20 15.12
C LYS A 210 -15.34 -1.78 15.94
N THR A 211 -15.60 -2.29 17.12
CA THR A 211 -14.57 -2.88 18.00
C THR A 211 -13.90 -4.11 17.39
N SER A 212 -14.57 -4.76 16.45
CA SER A 212 -14.06 -5.92 15.69
C SER A 212 -13.42 -5.54 14.36
N ALA A 213 -13.40 -4.24 14.01
CA ALA A 213 -12.89 -3.80 12.72
C ALA A 213 -11.37 -4.01 12.59
N ILE A 214 -10.95 -4.36 11.39
CA ILE A 214 -9.54 -4.61 11.06
C ILE A 214 -9.08 -3.56 10.05
N ILE A 215 -7.95 -2.92 10.34
CA ILE A 215 -7.31 -1.97 9.43
C ILE A 215 -6.12 -2.64 8.76
N VAL A 216 -6.06 -2.55 7.44
CA VAL A 216 -4.93 -3.01 6.64
C VAL A 216 -4.28 -1.80 5.96
N ASN A 217 -3.04 -1.49 6.34
CA ASN A 217 -2.27 -0.41 5.75
C ASN A 217 -1.10 -0.99 4.93
N THR A 218 -1.22 -0.96 3.62
CA THR A 218 -0.17 -1.31 2.66
C THR A 218 0.41 -0.07 1.95
N GLY A 219 0.00 1.12 2.38
CA GLY A 219 0.45 2.40 1.84
C GLY A 219 1.69 2.95 2.54
N ARG A 220 1.50 3.95 3.39
CA ARG A 220 2.56 4.63 4.13
C ARG A 220 2.28 4.60 5.64
N GLY A 221 3.35 4.44 6.44
CA GLY A 221 3.24 4.38 7.91
C GLY A 221 2.54 5.61 8.50
N THR A 222 2.88 6.79 8.02
CA THR A 222 2.34 8.08 8.50
C THR A 222 0.86 8.33 8.15
N LEU A 223 0.20 7.45 7.40
CA LEU A 223 -1.25 7.45 7.28
C LEU A 223 -1.93 7.13 8.63
N VAL A 224 -1.18 6.57 9.57
CA VAL A 224 -1.61 6.25 10.95
C VAL A 224 -0.86 7.14 11.92
N ASP A 225 -1.61 7.76 12.85
CA ASP A 225 -1.05 8.60 13.93
C ASP A 225 -0.39 7.77 15.01
#